data_f9a97050a2e9cf8a9d54e8b768d6b93d
#
_entry.id   f9a97050a2e9cf8a9d54e8b768d6b93d
#
_cell.length_a   1.000
_cell.length_b   1.000
_cell.length_c   1.000
_cell.angle_alpha   90.00
_cell.angle_beta   90.00
_cell.angle_gamma   90.00
#
_symmetry.space_group_name_H-M   'P 1'
#
loop_
_entity.id
_entity.type
_entity.pdbx_description
1 polymer ?
#
loop_
_entity_poly.entity_id
_entity_poly.type
_entity_poly.pdbx_seq_one_letter_code
_entity_poly.pdbx_strand_id
1 'polypeptide(L)'
;MKSIKLKISLIANVIAIICLIVLGIISFIFTKKALNHEVVKAETNYVKVAEKSMRDFKSLHTHSLEQLSQAILRLPYNELNTQEKLMENTGDLLKTVRDINSYLAVYIAQSNGELIVSDPDSDSKGLDYGIYGKADNYDATTREFYIEARKKNGLYITAAYIDTTTGLPCFTYAMPLIKDGKFIGVLAIDVLVKDLQEKFNELPGRTFVFDHAYTVFASTDKSLVGGEQNPDIVTVAKAYENAGDYNIFNYTTQNGGDRFGICVKIDGYTTCAGEDVEVIETPALKIAYIQTIIVIFTSIASIVLLYFIISYYLSPLQAIQNGLSSFFDFINHKTKDSAMIDVKSNDEFGIIAKAINENITKTKNALEQDAKAVEQSVETVREVEGGNLAARITAMPAHPQLLELKNYLNEML
;
A
#
# COMPACT_ATOMS: atom_id res chain seq x y z
N MET A 1 33.93 37.77 4.34
CA MET A 1 34.06 36.31 4.03
C MET A 1 33.03 35.41 4.72
N LYS A 2 32.54 35.65 5.96
CA LYS A 2 31.41 34.89 6.54
C LYS A 2 30.20 34.78 5.59
N SER A 3 29.98 35.76 4.72
CA SER A 3 28.88 35.82 3.78
C SER A 3 28.95 34.76 2.64
N ILE A 4 30.12 34.44 2.08
CA ILE A 4 30.24 33.52 0.92
C ILE A 4 30.09 32.07 1.40
N LYS A 5 30.79 31.68 2.48
CA LYS A 5 30.66 30.35 3.09
C LYS A 5 29.20 30.06 3.47
N LEU A 6 28.53 31.03 4.11
CA LEU A 6 27.14 30.90 4.50
C LEU A 6 26.20 30.80 3.29
N LYS A 7 26.42 31.60 2.26
CA LYS A 7 25.57 31.58 1.05
C LYS A 7 25.70 30.27 0.30
N ILE A 8 26.89 29.74 0.09
CA ILE A 8 27.10 28.46 -0.59
C ILE A 8 26.48 27.31 0.23
N SER A 9 26.71 27.29 1.56
CA SER A 9 26.12 26.29 2.44
C SER A 9 24.59 26.35 2.40
N LEU A 10 24.00 27.53 2.42
CA LEU A 10 22.55 27.72 2.41
C LEU A 10 21.95 27.24 1.08
N ILE A 11 22.54 27.60 -0.05
CA ILE A 11 22.05 27.17 -1.38
C ILE A 11 22.13 25.65 -1.50
N ALA A 12 23.27 25.05 -1.14
CA ALA A 12 23.45 23.60 -1.21
C ALA A 12 22.44 22.85 -0.31
N ASN A 13 22.20 23.36 0.90
CA ASN A 13 21.20 22.79 1.80
C ASN A 13 19.76 22.93 1.29
N VAL A 14 19.39 24.08 0.73
CA VAL A 14 18.06 24.27 0.13
C VAL A 14 17.82 23.27 -0.99
N ILE A 15 18.79 23.09 -1.88
CA ILE A 15 18.70 22.09 -2.96
C ILE A 15 18.56 20.68 -2.38
N ALA A 16 19.38 20.32 -1.40
CA ALA A 16 19.33 19.00 -0.76
C ALA A 16 17.96 18.74 -0.09
N ILE A 17 17.43 19.72 0.63
CA ILE A 17 16.11 19.62 1.28
C ILE A 17 14.98 19.46 0.23
N ILE A 18 15.02 20.24 -0.85
CA ILE A 18 14.04 20.10 -1.95
C ILE A 18 14.09 18.69 -2.54
N CYS A 19 15.29 18.16 -2.83
CA CYS A 19 15.45 16.80 -3.34
C CYS A 19 14.89 15.75 -2.37
N LEU A 20 15.16 15.88 -1.07
CA LEU A 20 14.65 14.97 -0.05
C LEU A 20 13.12 15.02 0.06
N ILE A 21 12.51 16.19 -0.02
CA ILE A 21 11.05 16.35 -0.01
C ILE A 21 10.44 15.69 -1.25
N VAL A 22 11.00 15.93 -2.44
CA VAL A 22 10.51 15.33 -3.69
C VAL A 22 10.60 13.81 -3.63
N LEU A 23 11.73 13.25 -3.17
CA LEU A 23 11.91 11.82 -2.98
C LEU A 23 10.91 11.25 -1.97
N GLY A 24 10.66 11.95 -0.87
CA GLY A 24 9.66 11.57 0.13
C GLY A 24 8.25 11.47 -0.45
N ILE A 25 7.83 12.47 -1.23
CA ILE A 25 6.52 12.48 -1.91
C ILE A 25 6.40 11.32 -2.91
N ILE A 26 7.42 11.13 -3.76
CA ILE A 26 7.42 10.04 -4.73
C ILE A 26 7.36 8.67 -4.02
N SER A 27 8.16 8.48 -2.98
CA SER A 27 8.16 7.25 -2.18
C SER A 27 6.80 6.99 -1.53
N PHE A 28 6.15 8.02 -0.97
CA PHE A 28 4.81 7.89 -0.39
C PHE A 28 3.76 7.46 -1.41
N ILE A 29 3.73 8.13 -2.58
CA ILE A 29 2.78 7.80 -3.66
C ILE A 29 3.01 6.36 -4.13
N PHE A 30 4.26 5.96 -4.32
CA PHE A 30 4.61 4.61 -4.76
C PHE A 30 4.20 3.56 -3.71
N THR A 31 4.50 3.81 -2.43
CA THR A 31 4.14 2.91 -1.32
C THR A 31 2.62 2.76 -1.18
N LYS A 32 1.86 3.87 -1.23
CA LYS A 32 0.39 3.81 -1.17
C LYS A 32 -0.17 3.01 -2.34
N LYS A 33 0.36 3.21 -3.56
CA LYS A 33 -0.06 2.47 -4.75
C LYS A 33 0.27 0.97 -4.66
N ALA A 34 1.47 0.63 -4.19
CA ALA A 34 1.89 -0.76 -4.01
C ALA A 34 1.04 -1.47 -2.95
N LEU A 35 0.81 -0.83 -1.81
CA LEU A 35 -0.03 -1.37 -0.74
C LEU A 35 -1.47 -1.60 -1.21
N ASN A 36 -2.06 -0.61 -1.90
CA ASN A 36 -3.39 -0.75 -2.48
C ASN A 36 -3.46 -1.93 -3.47
N HIS A 37 -2.45 -2.09 -4.31
CA HIS A 37 -2.39 -3.21 -5.27
C HIS A 37 -2.35 -4.57 -4.56
N GLU A 38 -1.52 -4.72 -3.52
CA GLU A 38 -1.41 -5.98 -2.78
C GLU A 38 -2.69 -6.30 -1.98
N VAL A 39 -3.32 -5.30 -1.36
CA VAL A 39 -4.59 -5.49 -0.64
C VAL A 39 -5.70 -5.89 -1.60
N VAL A 40 -5.88 -5.18 -2.72
CA VAL A 40 -6.88 -5.52 -3.74
C VAL A 40 -6.66 -6.92 -4.31
N LYS A 41 -5.42 -7.32 -4.53
CA LYS A 41 -5.07 -8.67 -4.99
C LYS A 41 -5.41 -9.72 -3.94
N ALA A 42 -5.14 -9.47 -2.66
CA ALA A 42 -5.50 -10.36 -1.57
C ALA A 42 -7.02 -10.52 -1.47
N GLU A 43 -7.79 -9.42 -1.46
CA GLU A 43 -9.24 -9.44 -1.41
C GLU A 43 -9.86 -10.15 -2.63
N THR A 44 -9.29 -9.94 -3.83
CA THR A 44 -9.72 -10.67 -5.03
C THR A 44 -9.52 -12.18 -4.87
N ASN A 45 -8.42 -12.60 -4.24
CA ASN A 45 -8.18 -14.02 -3.96
C ASN A 45 -9.17 -14.54 -2.91
N TYR A 46 -9.50 -13.74 -1.89
CA TYR A 46 -10.49 -14.14 -0.88
C TYR A 46 -11.87 -14.36 -1.49
N VAL A 47 -12.31 -13.45 -2.37
CA VAL A 47 -13.55 -13.64 -3.15
C VAL A 47 -13.51 -14.94 -3.96
N LYS A 48 -12.41 -15.24 -4.66
CA LYS A 48 -12.27 -16.47 -5.44
C LYS A 48 -12.32 -17.74 -4.58
N VAL A 49 -11.73 -17.70 -3.38
CA VAL A 49 -11.81 -18.83 -2.45
C VAL A 49 -13.23 -19.00 -1.93
N ALA A 50 -13.89 -17.90 -1.56
CA ALA A 50 -15.29 -17.92 -1.12
C ALA A 50 -16.23 -18.39 -2.25
N GLU A 51 -16.03 -17.90 -3.48
CA GLU A 51 -16.74 -18.37 -4.68
C GLU A 51 -16.59 -19.87 -4.87
N LYS A 52 -15.35 -20.36 -4.78
CA LYS A 52 -15.10 -21.80 -4.89
C LYS A 52 -15.84 -22.59 -3.81
N SER A 53 -15.79 -22.13 -2.55
CA SER A 53 -16.52 -22.77 -1.46
C SER A 53 -18.01 -22.81 -1.70
N MET A 54 -18.60 -21.74 -2.25
CA MET A 54 -20.01 -21.71 -2.64
C MET A 54 -20.33 -22.69 -3.77
N ARG A 55 -19.49 -22.74 -4.81
CA ARG A 55 -19.66 -23.67 -5.93
C ARG A 55 -19.53 -25.11 -5.50
N ASP A 56 -18.52 -25.41 -4.67
CA ASP A 56 -18.29 -26.77 -4.14
C ASP A 56 -19.47 -27.20 -3.23
N PHE A 57 -19.95 -26.30 -2.37
CA PHE A 57 -21.14 -26.54 -1.53
C PHE A 57 -22.36 -26.84 -2.38
N LYS A 58 -22.68 -26.00 -3.37
CA LYS A 58 -23.77 -26.22 -4.30
C LYS A 58 -23.64 -27.52 -5.07
N SER A 59 -22.44 -27.78 -5.62
CA SER A 59 -22.17 -28.99 -6.41
C SER A 59 -22.37 -30.27 -5.60
N LEU A 60 -21.92 -30.29 -4.35
CA LEU A 60 -22.07 -31.43 -3.44
C LEU A 60 -23.55 -31.78 -3.28
N HIS A 61 -24.39 -30.83 -2.93
CA HIS A 61 -25.81 -31.07 -2.65
C HIS A 61 -26.60 -31.34 -3.94
N THR A 62 -26.25 -30.68 -5.04
CA THR A 62 -26.83 -30.96 -6.35
C THR A 62 -26.55 -32.39 -6.75
N HIS A 63 -25.29 -32.84 -6.63
CA HIS A 63 -24.89 -34.19 -6.98
C HIS A 63 -25.59 -35.25 -6.11
N SER A 64 -25.69 -35.02 -4.79
CA SER A 64 -26.42 -35.89 -3.88
C SER A 64 -27.89 -36.03 -4.29
N LEU A 65 -28.56 -34.91 -4.62
CA LEU A 65 -29.95 -34.94 -5.05
C LEU A 65 -30.13 -35.65 -6.40
N GLU A 66 -29.22 -35.44 -7.35
CA GLU A 66 -29.24 -36.13 -8.64
C GLU A 66 -29.02 -37.62 -8.50
N GLN A 67 -28.07 -38.09 -7.64
CA GLN A 67 -27.83 -39.51 -7.39
C GLN A 67 -29.04 -40.17 -6.72
N LEU A 68 -29.67 -39.49 -5.76
CA LEU A 68 -30.90 -39.96 -5.11
C LEU A 68 -32.04 -40.07 -6.12
N SER A 69 -32.22 -39.04 -6.97
CA SER A 69 -33.22 -39.06 -8.05
C SER A 69 -33.02 -40.25 -8.99
N GLN A 70 -31.76 -40.47 -9.43
CA GLN A 70 -31.43 -41.60 -10.29
C GLN A 70 -31.69 -42.97 -9.62
N ALA A 71 -31.39 -43.10 -8.32
CA ALA A 71 -31.66 -44.31 -7.57
C ALA A 71 -33.16 -44.62 -7.52
N ILE A 72 -33.99 -43.61 -7.23
CA ILE A 72 -35.45 -43.75 -7.20
C ILE A 72 -35.98 -44.10 -8.59
N LEU A 73 -35.52 -43.42 -9.63
CA LEU A 73 -36.01 -43.64 -11.00
C LEU A 73 -35.52 -44.93 -11.66
N ARG A 74 -34.64 -45.72 -10.99
CA ARG A 74 -34.37 -47.12 -11.41
C ARG A 74 -35.52 -48.07 -11.13
N LEU A 75 -36.35 -47.74 -10.14
CA LEU A 75 -37.55 -48.51 -9.85
C LEU A 75 -38.57 -48.42 -11.00
N PRO A 76 -39.32 -49.47 -11.27
CA PRO A 76 -40.38 -49.44 -12.29
C PRO A 76 -41.52 -48.51 -11.86
N TYR A 77 -42.25 -47.91 -12.81
CA TYR A 77 -43.28 -46.92 -12.51
C TYR A 77 -44.36 -47.48 -11.58
N ASN A 78 -44.74 -48.76 -11.69
CA ASN A 78 -45.73 -49.40 -10.84
C ASN A 78 -45.36 -49.50 -9.35
N GLU A 79 -44.08 -49.32 -9.03
CA GLU A 79 -43.57 -49.27 -7.65
C GLU A 79 -43.52 -47.84 -7.11
N LEU A 80 -43.80 -46.80 -7.94
CA LEU A 80 -43.75 -45.39 -7.62
C LEU A 80 -45.06 -44.65 -7.77
N ASN A 81 -46.13 -45.32 -8.26
CA ASN A 81 -47.34 -44.69 -8.75
C ASN A 81 -48.44 -44.45 -7.69
N THR A 82 -48.24 -44.97 -6.47
CA THR A 82 -49.12 -44.69 -5.33
C THR A 82 -48.28 -44.20 -4.16
N GLN A 83 -48.90 -43.44 -3.25
CA GLN A 83 -48.21 -42.91 -2.07
C GLN A 83 -47.61 -44.03 -1.20
N GLU A 84 -48.43 -45.09 -0.96
CA GLU A 84 -48.01 -46.26 -0.16
C GLU A 84 -46.79 -46.93 -0.76
N LYS A 85 -46.79 -47.25 -2.05
CA LYS A 85 -45.68 -47.87 -2.74
C LYS A 85 -44.47 -46.98 -2.82
N LEU A 86 -44.65 -45.68 -3.09
CA LEU A 86 -43.57 -44.69 -3.13
C LEU A 86 -42.94 -44.64 -1.75
N MET A 87 -43.70 -44.57 -0.67
CA MET A 87 -43.15 -44.55 0.69
C MET A 87 -42.42 -45.86 1.03
N GLU A 88 -43.03 -47.02 0.74
CA GLU A 88 -42.45 -48.33 1.01
C GLU A 88 -41.12 -48.55 0.26
N ASN A 89 -41.03 -48.11 -1.00
CA ASN A 89 -39.85 -48.37 -1.85
C ASN A 89 -38.80 -47.28 -1.79
N THR A 90 -39.08 -46.08 -1.24
CA THR A 90 -38.12 -44.97 -1.19
C THR A 90 -37.80 -44.48 0.21
N GLY A 91 -38.65 -44.79 1.23
CA GLY A 91 -38.50 -44.22 2.57
C GLY A 91 -37.14 -44.48 3.21
N ASP A 92 -36.66 -45.74 3.19
CA ASP A 92 -35.36 -46.13 3.71
C ASP A 92 -34.20 -45.42 2.98
N LEU A 93 -34.38 -45.14 1.68
CA LEU A 93 -33.40 -44.41 0.89
C LEU A 93 -33.35 -42.94 1.26
N LEU A 94 -34.54 -42.31 1.50
CA LEU A 94 -34.60 -40.93 1.98
C LEU A 94 -33.89 -40.79 3.33
N LYS A 95 -34.19 -41.70 4.29
CA LYS A 95 -33.53 -41.76 5.60
C LYS A 95 -32.03 -41.92 5.50
N THR A 96 -31.57 -42.89 4.69
CA THR A 96 -30.16 -43.17 4.51
C THR A 96 -29.40 -41.95 3.95
N VAL A 97 -29.94 -41.29 2.93
CA VAL A 97 -29.31 -40.12 2.32
C VAL A 97 -29.31 -38.95 3.30
N ARG A 98 -30.37 -38.75 4.07
CA ARG A 98 -30.44 -37.74 5.12
C ARG A 98 -29.33 -37.94 6.14
N ASP A 99 -29.20 -39.15 6.69
CA ASP A 99 -28.25 -39.44 7.77
C ASP A 99 -26.79 -39.35 7.31
N ILE A 100 -26.47 -39.90 6.13
CA ILE A 100 -25.11 -39.85 5.57
C ILE A 100 -24.63 -38.42 5.32
N ASN A 101 -25.54 -37.57 4.86
CA ASN A 101 -25.18 -36.17 4.51
C ASN A 101 -25.53 -35.14 5.59
N SER A 102 -26.14 -35.57 6.70
CA SER A 102 -26.62 -34.72 7.79
C SER A 102 -27.63 -33.66 7.31
N TYR A 103 -28.46 -34.02 6.34
CA TYR A 103 -29.51 -33.12 5.86
C TYR A 103 -30.59 -32.88 6.92
N LEU A 104 -31.17 -31.68 6.94
CA LEU A 104 -32.28 -31.36 7.82
C LEU A 104 -33.50 -32.25 7.49
N ALA A 105 -33.82 -32.30 6.20
CA ALA A 105 -34.89 -33.18 5.70
C ALA A 105 -34.53 -33.69 4.28
N VAL A 106 -35.06 -34.88 3.96
CA VAL A 106 -35.08 -35.45 2.58
C VAL A 106 -36.49 -35.95 2.31
N TYR A 107 -37.10 -35.50 1.23
CA TYR A 107 -38.49 -35.75 0.99
C TYR A 107 -38.90 -35.79 -0.49
N ILE A 108 -40.07 -36.37 -0.76
CA ILE A 108 -40.72 -36.38 -2.06
C ILE A 108 -42.10 -35.69 -1.85
N ALA A 109 -42.26 -34.50 -2.45
CA ALA A 109 -43.52 -33.77 -2.46
C ALA A 109 -44.42 -34.28 -3.59
N GLN A 110 -45.64 -34.72 -3.24
CA GLN A 110 -46.57 -35.30 -4.18
C GLN A 110 -47.61 -34.26 -4.66
N SER A 111 -48.31 -34.56 -5.76
CA SER A 111 -49.34 -33.68 -6.34
C SER A 111 -50.62 -33.53 -5.47
N ASN A 112 -50.76 -34.37 -4.44
CA ASN A 112 -51.84 -34.26 -3.45
C ASN A 112 -51.52 -33.24 -2.33
N GLY A 113 -50.32 -32.64 -2.35
CA GLY A 113 -49.84 -31.65 -1.36
C GLY A 113 -49.12 -32.25 -0.17
N GLU A 114 -48.98 -33.59 -0.10
CA GLU A 114 -48.32 -34.29 0.99
C GLU A 114 -46.86 -34.62 0.67
N LEU A 115 -46.03 -34.74 1.68
CA LEU A 115 -44.65 -35.18 1.61
C LEU A 115 -44.50 -36.62 2.11
N ILE A 116 -43.71 -37.40 1.43
CA ILE A 116 -43.01 -38.54 2.05
C ILE A 116 -41.70 -37.99 2.52
N VAL A 117 -41.44 -37.93 3.84
CA VAL A 117 -40.34 -37.18 4.42
C VAL A 117 -39.63 -37.99 5.50
N SER A 118 -38.31 -37.89 5.50
CA SER A 118 -37.43 -38.18 6.62
C SER A 118 -36.88 -36.88 7.18
N ASP A 119 -37.19 -36.56 8.42
CA ASP A 119 -36.89 -35.32 9.09
C ASP A 119 -36.80 -35.49 10.63
N PRO A 120 -36.45 -34.48 11.41
CA PRO A 120 -36.42 -34.55 12.86
C PRO A 120 -37.78 -34.79 13.52
N ASP A 121 -38.88 -34.37 12.87
CA ASP A 121 -40.21 -34.66 13.38
C ASP A 121 -40.54 -36.17 13.27
N SER A 122 -40.20 -36.80 12.18
CA SER A 122 -40.27 -38.26 12.02
C SER A 122 -39.46 -38.97 13.12
N ASP A 123 -38.21 -38.55 13.36
CA ASP A 123 -37.36 -39.12 14.40
C ASP A 123 -37.98 -38.97 15.79
N SER A 124 -38.62 -37.81 16.10
CA SER A 124 -39.28 -37.56 17.37
C SER A 124 -40.43 -38.51 17.63
N LYS A 125 -41.05 -39.01 16.57
CA LYS A 125 -42.16 -39.97 16.59
C LYS A 125 -41.68 -41.41 16.60
N GLY A 126 -40.34 -41.64 16.59
CA GLY A 126 -39.71 -42.96 16.51
C GLY A 126 -39.87 -43.62 15.13
N LEU A 127 -40.04 -42.79 14.09
CA LEU A 127 -40.18 -43.23 12.70
C LEU A 127 -38.92 -42.81 11.91
N ASP A 128 -38.47 -43.64 10.99
CA ASP A 128 -37.37 -43.30 10.08
C ASP A 128 -37.81 -42.32 8.99
N TYR A 129 -39.09 -42.38 8.61
CA TYR A 129 -39.76 -41.50 7.67
C TYR A 129 -41.28 -41.57 7.89
N GLY A 130 -42.01 -40.58 7.35
CA GLY A 130 -43.45 -40.53 7.49
C GLY A 130 -44.13 -39.69 6.39
N ILE A 131 -45.40 -39.43 6.60
CA ILE A 131 -46.17 -38.52 5.77
C ILE A 131 -46.39 -37.22 6.56
N TYR A 132 -46.09 -36.08 5.92
CA TYR A 132 -46.36 -34.75 6.43
C TYR A 132 -47.20 -34.00 5.39
N GLY A 133 -48.23 -33.31 5.82
CA GLY A 133 -49.11 -32.63 4.86
C GLY A 133 -50.38 -32.12 5.46
N LYS A 134 -51.55 -32.49 4.90
CA LYS A 134 -52.87 -31.95 5.28
C LYS A 134 -53.20 -32.12 6.74
N ALA A 135 -52.81 -33.23 7.36
CA ALA A 135 -53.00 -33.47 8.77
C ALA A 135 -52.21 -32.47 9.65
N ASP A 136 -51.12 -31.94 9.10
CA ASP A 136 -50.23 -30.96 9.74
C ASP A 136 -50.54 -29.51 9.28
N ASN A 137 -51.68 -29.31 8.58
CA ASN A 137 -52.06 -28.03 7.98
C ASN A 137 -51.04 -27.48 6.97
N TYR A 138 -50.44 -28.40 6.16
CA TYR A 138 -49.41 -28.11 5.18
C TYR A 138 -49.83 -28.61 3.78
N ASP A 139 -49.47 -27.82 2.76
CA ASP A 139 -49.63 -28.19 1.35
C ASP A 139 -48.35 -27.87 0.57
N ALA A 140 -47.63 -28.93 0.23
CA ALA A 140 -46.37 -28.84 -0.49
C ALA A 140 -46.48 -28.17 -1.87
N THR A 141 -47.69 -28.32 -2.52
CA THR A 141 -47.88 -27.77 -3.87
C THR A 141 -47.94 -26.25 -3.92
N THR A 142 -48.13 -25.61 -2.77
CA THR A 142 -48.12 -24.14 -2.64
C THR A 142 -46.71 -23.55 -2.38
N ARG A 143 -45.75 -24.43 -2.13
CA ARG A 143 -44.39 -24.01 -1.75
C ARG A 143 -43.53 -23.69 -2.98
N GLU A 144 -42.67 -22.72 -2.84
CA GLU A 144 -41.77 -22.23 -3.90
C GLU A 144 -40.96 -23.35 -4.55
N PHE A 145 -40.34 -24.21 -3.72
CA PHE A 145 -39.48 -25.31 -4.22
C PHE A 145 -40.27 -26.25 -5.17
N TYR A 146 -41.53 -26.52 -4.85
CA TYR A 146 -42.37 -27.39 -5.68
C TYR A 146 -42.77 -26.70 -6.98
N ILE A 147 -43.28 -25.47 -6.89
CA ILE A 147 -43.73 -24.67 -8.04
C ILE A 147 -42.61 -24.46 -9.04
N GLU A 148 -41.49 -23.96 -8.56
CA GLU A 148 -40.39 -23.57 -9.44
C GLU A 148 -39.61 -24.79 -10.00
N ALA A 149 -39.38 -25.85 -9.21
CA ALA A 149 -38.79 -27.07 -9.75
C ALA A 149 -39.64 -27.70 -10.84
N ARG A 150 -40.93 -27.74 -10.65
CA ARG A 150 -41.91 -28.28 -11.64
C ARG A 150 -41.95 -27.42 -12.89
N LYS A 151 -42.03 -26.08 -12.74
CA LYS A 151 -42.08 -25.12 -13.85
C LYS A 151 -40.79 -25.14 -14.66
N LYS A 152 -39.63 -25.20 -14.00
CA LYS A 152 -38.29 -25.26 -14.62
C LYS A 152 -38.03 -26.65 -15.25
N ASN A 153 -38.74 -27.67 -14.85
CA ASN A 153 -38.55 -29.06 -15.19
C ASN A 153 -37.09 -29.51 -14.95
N GLY A 154 -36.51 -29.07 -13.82
CA GLY A 154 -35.10 -29.34 -13.46
C GLY A 154 -34.78 -28.82 -12.07
N LEU A 155 -33.49 -28.85 -11.77
CA LEU A 155 -32.99 -28.36 -10.47
C LEU A 155 -33.43 -26.93 -10.17
N TYR A 156 -34.00 -26.76 -9.00
CA TYR A 156 -34.27 -25.46 -8.38
C TYR A 156 -33.66 -25.40 -6.98
N ILE A 157 -33.12 -24.26 -6.59
CA ILE A 157 -32.59 -24.00 -5.26
C ILE A 157 -33.28 -22.76 -4.73
N THR A 158 -33.87 -22.85 -3.54
CA THR A 158 -34.56 -21.71 -2.90
C THR A 158 -33.57 -20.68 -2.39
N ALA A 159 -34.02 -19.45 -2.12
CA ALA A 159 -33.33 -18.58 -1.16
C ALA A 159 -33.30 -19.26 0.23
N ALA A 160 -32.44 -18.75 1.11
CA ALA A 160 -32.44 -19.18 2.50
C ALA A 160 -33.78 -18.81 3.17
N TYR A 161 -34.39 -19.77 3.88
CA TYR A 161 -35.66 -19.55 4.61
C TYR A 161 -35.65 -20.28 5.94
N ILE A 162 -36.56 -19.96 6.81
CA ILE A 162 -36.74 -20.65 8.10
C ILE A 162 -37.64 -21.87 7.88
N ASP A 163 -37.11 -23.05 8.17
CA ASP A 163 -37.86 -24.30 8.12
C ASP A 163 -39.02 -24.28 9.11
N THR A 164 -40.20 -24.66 8.65
CA THR A 164 -41.45 -24.58 9.42
C THR A 164 -41.54 -25.57 10.57
N THR A 165 -40.81 -26.68 10.48
CA THR A 165 -40.80 -27.76 11.48
C THR A 165 -39.83 -27.50 12.58
N THR A 166 -38.59 -27.12 12.22
CA THR A 166 -37.46 -27.00 13.16
C THR A 166 -37.15 -25.56 13.58
N GLY A 167 -37.64 -24.57 12.81
CA GLY A 167 -37.29 -23.16 13.02
C GLY A 167 -35.83 -22.83 12.64
N LEU A 168 -35.13 -23.73 11.96
CA LEU A 168 -33.74 -23.53 11.55
C LEU A 168 -33.67 -22.95 10.14
N PRO A 169 -32.69 -22.07 9.84
CA PRO A 169 -32.49 -21.56 8.50
C PRO A 169 -31.89 -22.64 7.58
N CYS A 170 -32.52 -22.82 6.42
CA CYS A 170 -32.11 -23.84 5.43
C CYS A 170 -32.28 -23.35 4.00
N PHE A 171 -31.69 -24.10 3.06
CA PHE A 171 -31.94 -24.03 1.62
C PHE A 171 -32.58 -25.32 1.17
N THR A 172 -33.54 -25.26 0.25
CA THR A 172 -34.05 -26.46 -0.40
C THR A 172 -33.46 -26.62 -1.79
N TYR A 173 -32.84 -27.75 -2.06
CA TYR A 173 -32.51 -28.23 -3.39
C TYR A 173 -33.61 -29.18 -3.86
N ALA A 174 -34.26 -28.85 -4.96
CA ALA A 174 -35.46 -29.57 -5.44
C ALA A 174 -35.36 -29.89 -6.93
N MET A 175 -35.87 -31.07 -7.33
CA MET A 175 -35.96 -31.45 -8.73
C MET A 175 -37.19 -32.35 -8.96
N PRO A 176 -37.86 -32.29 -10.15
CA PRO A 176 -38.97 -33.15 -10.45
C PRO A 176 -38.54 -34.59 -10.68
N LEU A 177 -39.28 -35.51 -10.14
CA LEU A 177 -39.20 -36.94 -10.46
C LEU A 177 -40.14 -37.28 -11.60
N ILE A 178 -39.61 -37.63 -12.76
CA ILE A 178 -40.38 -38.00 -13.95
C ILE A 178 -39.92 -39.34 -14.44
N LYS A 179 -40.85 -40.32 -14.46
CA LYS A 179 -40.58 -41.67 -14.96
C LYS A 179 -41.50 -41.98 -16.16
N ASP A 180 -40.91 -42.32 -17.28
CA ASP A 180 -41.64 -42.67 -18.53
C ASP A 180 -42.63 -41.55 -18.96
N GLY A 181 -42.23 -40.28 -18.80
CA GLY A 181 -43.04 -39.10 -19.09
C GLY A 181 -44.13 -38.79 -18.06
N LYS A 182 -44.23 -39.56 -16.99
CA LYS A 182 -45.23 -39.33 -15.91
C LYS A 182 -44.54 -38.70 -14.71
N PHE A 183 -45.18 -37.64 -14.20
CA PHE A 183 -44.76 -36.95 -13.00
C PHE A 183 -45.13 -37.76 -11.75
N ILE A 184 -44.12 -38.03 -10.90
CA ILE A 184 -44.26 -38.72 -9.64
C ILE A 184 -44.36 -37.75 -8.47
N GLY A 185 -43.49 -36.75 -8.45
CA GLY A 185 -43.40 -35.75 -7.41
C GLY A 185 -42.20 -34.84 -7.60
N VAL A 186 -41.89 -34.00 -6.61
CA VAL A 186 -40.68 -33.21 -6.51
C VAL A 186 -39.83 -33.79 -5.38
N LEU A 187 -38.66 -34.31 -5.73
CA LEU A 187 -37.64 -34.75 -4.76
C LEU A 187 -36.90 -33.53 -4.26
N ALA A 188 -36.70 -33.44 -2.94
CA ALA A 188 -35.99 -32.31 -2.34
C ALA A 188 -35.13 -32.73 -1.13
N ILE A 189 -34.13 -31.95 -0.88
CA ILE A 189 -33.28 -31.98 0.32
C ILE A 189 -33.19 -30.60 0.94
N ASP A 190 -33.30 -30.55 2.26
CA ASP A 190 -33.12 -29.31 3.03
C ASP A 190 -31.73 -29.34 3.68
N VAL A 191 -30.94 -28.34 3.33
CA VAL A 191 -29.55 -28.18 3.75
C VAL A 191 -29.45 -27.02 4.72
N LEU A 192 -28.87 -27.20 5.87
CA LEU A 192 -28.75 -26.15 6.89
C LEU A 192 -27.81 -25.05 6.43
N VAL A 193 -28.22 -23.79 6.63
CA VAL A 193 -27.35 -22.62 6.44
C VAL A 193 -26.10 -22.70 7.31
N LYS A 194 -26.23 -23.31 8.50
CA LYS A 194 -25.09 -23.55 9.40
C LYS A 194 -23.94 -24.30 8.72
N ASP A 195 -24.23 -25.26 7.85
CA ASP A 195 -23.20 -26.07 7.18
C ASP A 195 -22.37 -25.22 6.20
N LEU A 196 -22.99 -24.23 5.55
CA LEU A 196 -22.28 -23.26 4.75
C LEU A 196 -21.51 -22.25 5.64
N GLN A 197 -22.10 -21.79 6.73
CA GLN A 197 -21.42 -20.92 7.69
C GLN A 197 -20.16 -21.57 8.27
N GLU A 198 -20.17 -22.88 8.55
CA GLU A 198 -18.97 -23.60 9.02
C GLU A 198 -17.84 -23.54 8.00
N LYS A 199 -18.15 -23.70 6.71
CA LYS A 199 -17.16 -23.51 5.63
C LYS A 199 -16.63 -22.08 5.55
N PHE A 200 -17.48 -21.08 5.77
CA PHE A 200 -17.07 -19.68 5.77
C PHE A 200 -16.18 -19.31 6.97
N ASN A 201 -16.33 -19.97 8.13
CA ASN A 201 -15.49 -19.72 9.30
C ASN A 201 -13.98 -19.95 9.03
N GLU A 202 -13.65 -20.76 8.04
CA GLU A 202 -12.27 -21.11 7.67
C GLU A 202 -11.71 -20.24 6.53
N LEU A 203 -12.53 -19.36 5.93
CA LEU A 203 -12.10 -18.52 4.83
C LEU A 203 -11.20 -17.37 5.31
N PRO A 204 -10.27 -16.92 4.47
CA PRO A 204 -9.43 -15.77 4.77
C PRO A 204 -10.19 -14.45 4.59
N GLY A 205 -9.72 -13.41 5.29
CA GLY A 205 -10.25 -12.05 5.17
C GLY A 205 -11.68 -11.92 5.70
N ARG A 206 -12.31 -10.80 5.34
CA ARG A 206 -13.71 -10.54 5.68
C ARG A 206 -14.60 -10.88 4.48
N THR A 207 -14.96 -12.15 4.37
CA THR A 207 -15.81 -12.68 3.29
C THR A 207 -17.22 -12.93 3.77
N PHE A 208 -18.19 -12.69 2.89
CA PHE A 208 -19.62 -12.92 3.17
C PHE A 208 -20.39 -13.22 1.90
N VAL A 209 -21.54 -13.88 2.07
CA VAL A 209 -22.44 -14.20 0.98
C VAL A 209 -23.87 -13.79 1.35
N PHE A 210 -24.57 -13.19 0.40
CA PHE A 210 -25.94 -12.74 0.56
C PHE A 210 -26.81 -13.11 -0.65
N ASP A 211 -28.10 -13.14 -0.44
CA ASP A 211 -29.11 -13.45 -1.45
C ASP A 211 -29.71 -12.19 -2.11
N HIS A 212 -30.69 -12.39 -2.96
CA HIS A 212 -31.41 -11.32 -3.64
C HIS A 212 -32.28 -10.44 -2.70
N ALA A 213 -32.54 -10.92 -1.47
CA ALA A 213 -33.20 -10.15 -0.43
C ALA A 213 -32.23 -9.35 0.43
N TYR A 214 -30.93 -9.37 0.10
CA TYR A 214 -29.85 -8.73 0.84
C TYR A 214 -29.64 -9.28 2.26
N THR A 215 -30.03 -10.53 2.48
CA THR A 215 -29.78 -11.24 3.73
C THR A 215 -28.46 -11.97 3.67
N VAL A 216 -27.59 -11.71 4.65
CA VAL A 216 -26.31 -12.44 4.79
C VAL A 216 -26.57 -13.74 5.53
N PHE A 217 -26.25 -14.86 4.91
CA PHE A 217 -26.46 -16.16 5.51
C PHE A 217 -25.16 -16.94 5.83
N ALA A 218 -24.02 -16.48 5.31
CA ALA A 218 -22.71 -16.95 5.76
C ALA A 218 -21.67 -15.84 5.65
N SER A 219 -20.79 -15.76 6.67
CA SER A 219 -19.74 -14.76 6.73
C SER A 219 -18.63 -15.17 7.69
N THR A 220 -17.40 -14.76 7.41
CA THR A 220 -16.30 -14.81 8.38
C THR A 220 -16.54 -13.85 9.55
N ASP A 221 -17.26 -12.75 9.29
CA ASP A 221 -17.74 -11.82 10.32
C ASP A 221 -19.18 -12.21 10.73
N LYS A 222 -19.28 -12.94 11.83
CA LYS A 222 -20.55 -13.45 12.34
C LYS A 222 -21.57 -12.35 12.67
N SER A 223 -21.11 -11.11 12.89
CA SER A 223 -22.01 -9.97 13.17
C SER A 223 -22.87 -9.57 11.97
N LEU A 224 -22.45 -9.98 10.77
CA LEU A 224 -23.22 -9.74 9.53
C LEU A 224 -24.34 -10.76 9.29
N VAL A 225 -24.23 -11.95 9.91
CA VAL A 225 -25.19 -13.04 9.68
C VAL A 225 -26.47 -12.78 10.47
N GLY A 226 -27.57 -12.64 9.77
CA GLY A 226 -28.86 -12.39 10.39
C GLY A 226 -30.02 -12.68 9.43
N GLY A 227 -31.20 -12.96 9.99
CA GLY A 227 -32.42 -13.28 9.22
C GLY A 227 -33.11 -12.07 8.58
N GLU A 228 -32.61 -10.85 8.80
CA GLU A 228 -33.18 -9.62 8.28
C GLU A 228 -32.31 -8.96 7.23
N GLN A 229 -32.89 -8.13 6.41
CA GLN A 229 -32.18 -7.31 5.42
C GLN A 229 -31.16 -6.40 6.13
N ASN A 230 -29.89 -6.52 5.75
CA ASN A 230 -28.85 -5.67 6.29
C ASN A 230 -28.66 -4.41 5.41
N PRO A 231 -28.88 -3.19 5.96
CA PRO A 231 -28.77 -1.95 5.17
C PRO A 231 -27.39 -1.71 4.55
N ASP A 232 -26.30 -2.15 5.19
CA ASP A 232 -24.96 -2.05 4.62
C ASP A 232 -24.83 -2.94 3.37
N ILE A 233 -25.46 -4.12 3.38
CA ILE A 233 -25.46 -5.04 2.24
C ILE A 233 -26.25 -4.47 1.06
N VAL A 234 -27.31 -3.72 1.30
CA VAL A 234 -28.01 -2.98 0.23
C VAL A 234 -27.06 -1.97 -0.44
N THR A 235 -26.24 -1.30 0.36
CA THR A 235 -25.24 -0.35 -0.16
C THR A 235 -24.15 -1.07 -0.95
N VAL A 236 -23.65 -2.19 -0.44
CA VAL A 236 -22.69 -3.07 -1.14
C VAL A 236 -23.27 -3.54 -2.48
N ALA A 237 -24.50 -4.05 -2.49
CA ALA A 237 -25.13 -4.57 -3.70
C ALA A 237 -25.26 -3.50 -4.79
N LYS A 238 -25.71 -2.29 -4.43
CA LYS A 238 -25.79 -1.15 -5.38
C LYS A 238 -24.42 -0.74 -5.93
N ALA A 239 -23.39 -0.71 -5.08
CA ALA A 239 -22.05 -0.38 -5.50
C ALA A 239 -21.47 -1.45 -6.44
N TYR A 240 -21.70 -2.72 -6.10
CA TYR A 240 -21.32 -3.87 -6.93
C TYR A 240 -22.01 -3.88 -8.30
N GLU A 241 -23.31 -3.60 -8.38
CA GLU A 241 -24.05 -3.53 -9.66
C GLU A 241 -23.41 -2.55 -10.64
N ASN A 242 -22.85 -1.44 -10.15
CA ASN A 242 -22.13 -0.48 -10.98
C ASN A 242 -20.72 -0.93 -11.35
N ALA A 243 -20.04 -1.69 -10.49
CA ALA A 243 -18.66 -2.10 -10.69
C ALA A 243 -18.53 -3.39 -11.50
N GLY A 244 -19.43 -4.36 -11.27
CA GLY A 244 -19.38 -5.70 -11.86
C GLY A 244 -18.41 -6.66 -11.18
N ASP A 245 -18.39 -7.92 -11.68
CA ASP A 245 -17.63 -9.01 -11.09
C ASP A 245 -16.13 -8.72 -11.00
N TYR A 246 -15.54 -9.02 -9.84
CA TYR A 246 -14.12 -8.88 -9.51
C TYR A 246 -13.56 -7.45 -9.61
N ASN A 247 -14.39 -6.44 -9.80
CA ASN A 247 -13.96 -5.06 -9.75
C ASN A 247 -14.09 -4.50 -8.33
N ILE A 248 -13.10 -3.69 -7.95
CA ILE A 248 -13.13 -2.98 -6.67
C ILE A 248 -14.16 -1.84 -6.72
N PHE A 249 -14.89 -1.68 -5.64
CA PHE A 249 -15.78 -0.54 -5.41
C PHE A 249 -15.65 -0.04 -3.97
N ASN A 250 -15.95 1.23 -3.77
CA ASN A 250 -15.99 1.83 -2.43
C ASN A 250 -17.44 2.02 -2.00
N TYR A 251 -17.69 1.90 -0.71
CA TYR A 251 -18.98 2.17 -0.10
C TYR A 251 -18.80 2.70 1.33
N THR A 252 -19.80 3.41 1.83
CA THR A 252 -19.82 3.90 3.20
C THR A 252 -20.89 3.15 3.98
N THR A 253 -20.54 2.62 5.14
CA THR A 253 -21.47 1.93 6.04
C THR A 253 -22.44 2.91 6.69
N GLN A 254 -23.56 2.43 7.26
CA GLN A 254 -24.53 3.26 8.00
C GLN A 254 -23.88 4.03 9.17
N ASN A 255 -22.81 3.49 9.73
CA ASN A 255 -22.05 4.11 10.82
C ASN A 255 -21.00 5.12 10.32
N GLY A 256 -20.94 5.40 9.02
CA GLY A 256 -20.01 6.36 8.41
C GLY A 256 -18.60 5.84 8.16
N GLY A 257 -18.35 4.54 8.32
CA GLY A 257 -17.05 3.92 8.01
C GLY A 257 -16.90 3.73 6.49
N ASP A 258 -15.77 4.19 5.94
CA ASP A 258 -15.44 3.97 4.53
C ASP A 258 -14.82 2.60 4.33
N ARG A 259 -15.39 1.85 3.39
CA ARG A 259 -14.98 0.50 3.04
C ARG A 259 -14.83 0.32 1.54
N PHE A 260 -14.06 -0.67 1.17
CA PHE A 260 -14.04 -1.16 -0.21
C PHE A 260 -14.46 -2.63 -0.23
N GLY A 261 -14.98 -3.06 -1.39
CA GLY A 261 -15.40 -4.43 -1.59
C GLY A 261 -15.10 -4.90 -3.00
N ILE A 262 -15.06 -6.22 -3.15
CA ILE A 262 -14.99 -6.94 -4.42
C ILE A 262 -16.01 -8.06 -4.32
N CYS A 263 -16.84 -8.23 -5.34
CA CYS A 263 -17.89 -9.26 -5.34
C CYS A 263 -17.89 -10.04 -6.65
N VAL A 264 -18.55 -11.20 -6.59
CA VAL A 264 -18.92 -12.03 -7.75
C VAL A 264 -20.31 -12.63 -7.55
N LYS A 265 -21.08 -12.70 -8.61
CA LYS A 265 -22.41 -13.31 -8.59
C LYS A 265 -22.34 -14.80 -8.98
N ILE A 266 -23.00 -15.65 -8.20
CA ILE A 266 -23.07 -17.09 -8.39
C ILE A 266 -24.51 -17.53 -8.27
N ASP A 267 -25.18 -17.83 -9.37
CA ASP A 267 -26.51 -18.47 -9.39
C ASP A 267 -27.58 -17.79 -8.48
N GLY A 268 -27.60 -16.48 -8.44
CA GLY A 268 -28.55 -15.73 -7.61
C GLY A 268 -28.01 -15.29 -6.25
N TYR A 269 -26.89 -15.80 -5.82
CA TYR A 269 -26.16 -15.35 -4.63
C TYR A 269 -25.02 -14.42 -5.01
N THR A 270 -24.65 -13.52 -4.12
CA THR A 270 -23.50 -12.65 -4.30
C THR A 270 -22.48 -12.89 -3.19
N THR A 271 -21.29 -13.30 -3.58
CA THR A 271 -20.17 -13.55 -2.66
C THR A 271 -19.20 -12.39 -2.73
N CYS A 272 -18.84 -11.83 -1.59
CA CYS A 272 -18.00 -10.66 -1.47
C CYS A 272 -16.85 -10.88 -0.50
N ALA A 273 -15.78 -10.14 -0.74
CA ALA A 273 -14.77 -9.81 0.27
C ALA A 273 -14.61 -8.30 0.34
N GLY A 274 -14.26 -7.77 1.48
CA GLY A 274 -14.06 -6.34 1.63
C GLY A 274 -13.55 -5.98 3.01
N GLU A 275 -12.89 -4.83 3.10
CA GLU A 275 -12.20 -4.39 4.28
C GLU A 275 -12.37 -2.88 4.48
N ASP A 276 -12.01 -2.38 5.65
CA ASP A 276 -11.96 -0.96 5.92
C ASP A 276 -10.84 -0.28 5.11
N VAL A 277 -11.11 0.90 4.56
CA VAL A 277 -10.10 1.70 3.82
C VAL A 277 -8.90 2.02 4.71
N GLU A 278 -9.10 2.09 6.02
CA GLU A 278 -8.03 2.30 7.01
C GLU A 278 -6.93 1.24 6.98
N VAL A 279 -7.22 0.02 6.53
CA VAL A 279 -6.22 -1.06 6.36
C VAL A 279 -5.12 -0.65 5.36
N ILE A 280 -5.47 0.19 4.38
CA ILE A 280 -4.52 0.74 3.40
C ILE A 280 -3.94 2.07 3.91
N GLU A 281 -4.78 2.94 4.46
CA GLU A 281 -4.39 4.30 4.83
C GLU A 281 -3.51 4.36 6.08
N THR A 282 -3.83 3.61 7.12
CA THR A 282 -3.08 3.62 8.37
C THR A 282 -1.61 3.20 8.20
N PRO A 283 -1.26 2.09 7.53
CA PRO A 283 0.13 1.75 7.27
C PRO A 283 0.84 2.77 6.38
N ALA A 284 0.14 3.31 5.36
CA ALA A 284 0.70 4.32 4.48
C ALA A 284 1.06 5.61 5.24
N LEU A 285 0.17 6.08 6.12
CA LEU A 285 0.42 7.25 6.98
C LEU A 285 1.55 6.99 7.98
N LYS A 286 1.63 5.80 8.57
CA LYS A 286 2.72 5.42 9.47
C LYS A 286 4.08 5.45 8.77
N ILE A 287 4.15 4.95 7.54
CA ILE A 287 5.36 5.00 6.72
C ILE A 287 5.70 6.47 6.39
N ALA A 288 4.72 7.29 6.01
CA ALA A 288 4.93 8.71 5.76
C ALA A 288 5.47 9.46 6.98
N TYR A 289 4.96 9.15 8.16
CA TYR A 289 5.45 9.73 9.42
C TYR A 289 6.92 9.36 9.68
N ILE A 290 7.29 8.09 9.53
CA ILE A 290 8.67 7.63 9.67
C ILE A 290 9.58 8.31 8.64
N GLN A 291 9.15 8.39 7.38
CA GLN A 291 9.90 9.07 6.32
C GLN A 291 10.11 10.55 6.64
N THR A 292 9.09 11.23 7.19
CA THR A 292 9.19 12.64 7.60
C THR A 292 10.26 12.83 8.68
N ILE A 293 10.33 11.95 9.67
CA ILE A 293 11.37 11.98 10.71
C ILE A 293 12.77 11.79 10.09
N ILE A 294 12.91 10.84 9.17
CA ILE A 294 14.18 10.56 8.49
C ILE A 294 14.60 11.79 7.67
N VAL A 295 13.69 12.44 6.93
CA VAL A 295 13.97 13.65 6.15
C VAL A 295 14.44 14.79 7.07
N ILE A 296 13.80 15.00 8.21
CA ILE A 296 14.21 16.03 9.18
C ILE A 296 15.60 15.73 9.72
N PHE A 297 15.85 14.50 10.15
CA PHE A 297 17.15 14.10 10.70
C PHE A 297 18.29 14.22 9.67
N THR A 298 18.08 13.72 8.46
CA THR A 298 19.05 13.80 7.38
C THR A 298 19.29 15.23 6.92
N SER A 299 18.27 16.09 6.95
CA SER A 299 18.40 17.52 6.65
C SER A 299 19.30 18.24 7.69
N ILE A 300 19.08 18.00 8.97
CA ILE A 300 19.91 18.55 10.05
C ILE A 300 21.35 18.03 9.92
N ALA A 301 21.55 16.75 9.72
CA ALA A 301 22.85 16.15 9.53
C ALA A 301 23.58 16.74 8.31
N SER A 302 22.87 16.94 7.19
CA SER A 302 23.39 17.57 5.98
C SER A 302 23.84 19.00 6.22
N ILE A 303 23.04 19.82 6.95
CA ILE A 303 23.39 21.21 7.30
C ILE A 303 24.72 21.26 8.06
N VAL A 304 24.83 20.40 9.09
CA VAL A 304 26.02 20.33 9.93
C VAL A 304 27.23 19.88 9.10
N LEU A 305 27.09 18.79 8.36
CA LEU A 305 28.16 18.21 7.55
C LEU A 305 28.65 19.21 6.48
N LEU A 306 27.75 19.81 5.73
CA LEU A 306 28.09 20.78 4.69
C LEU A 306 28.75 22.02 5.28
N TYR A 307 28.31 22.49 6.45
CA TYR A 307 28.96 23.61 7.13
C TYR A 307 30.42 23.28 7.46
N PHE A 308 30.71 22.12 8.00
CA PHE A 308 32.08 21.68 8.31
C PHE A 308 32.93 21.51 7.04
N ILE A 309 32.41 20.85 6.02
CA ILE A 309 33.09 20.64 4.74
C ILE A 309 33.44 21.98 4.09
N ILE A 310 32.47 22.86 3.93
CA ILE A 310 32.68 24.20 3.31
C ILE A 310 33.63 25.04 4.15
N SER A 311 33.53 24.98 5.48
CA SER A 311 34.44 25.70 6.37
C SER A 311 35.88 25.20 6.26
N TYR A 312 36.07 23.88 6.16
CA TYR A 312 37.37 23.27 5.99
C TYR A 312 38.02 23.62 4.63
N TYR A 313 37.33 23.35 3.53
CA TYR A 313 37.84 23.59 2.18
C TYR A 313 38.01 25.07 1.81
N LEU A 314 37.20 25.97 2.38
CA LEU A 314 37.32 27.41 2.14
C LEU A 314 38.18 28.16 3.20
N SER A 315 38.77 27.46 4.17
CA SER A 315 39.63 28.10 5.17
C SER A 315 40.89 28.73 4.57
N PRO A 316 41.58 28.13 3.53
CA PRO A 316 42.76 28.74 2.90
C PRO A 316 42.47 30.13 2.30
N LEU A 317 41.29 30.37 1.81
CA LEU A 317 40.88 31.65 1.24
C LEU A 317 40.98 32.82 2.27
N GLN A 318 40.72 32.54 3.55
CA GLN A 318 40.87 33.50 4.63
C GLN A 318 42.36 33.82 4.88
N ALA A 319 43.22 32.81 4.83
CA ALA A 319 44.68 33.01 5.00
C ALA A 319 45.26 33.82 3.84
N ILE A 320 44.82 33.55 2.59
CA ILE A 320 45.21 34.35 1.41
C ILE A 320 44.75 35.79 1.54
N GLN A 321 43.50 36.03 1.95
CA GLN A 321 42.97 37.40 2.15
C GLN A 321 43.77 38.17 3.20
N ASN A 322 44.04 37.55 4.35
CA ASN A 322 44.80 38.18 5.44
C ASN A 322 46.25 38.46 5.01
N GLY A 323 46.90 37.54 4.31
CA GLY A 323 48.23 37.73 3.77
C GLY A 323 48.32 38.86 2.75
N LEU A 324 47.36 38.91 1.81
CA LEU A 324 47.24 40.01 0.85
C LEU A 324 46.99 41.38 1.54
N SER A 325 46.14 41.42 2.55
CA SER A 325 45.95 42.65 3.32
C SER A 325 47.21 43.10 4.01
N SER A 326 47.96 42.20 4.64
CA SER A 326 49.28 42.50 5.25
C SER A 326 50.26 42.99 4.22
N PHE A 327 50.31 42.39 3.02
CA PHE A 327 51.17 42.84 1.94
C PHE A 327 50.83 44.26 1.43
N PHE A 328 49.54 44.55 1.27
CA PHE A 328 49.12 45.91 0.88
C PHE A 328 49.40 46.96 1.96
N ASP A 329 49.29 46.60 3.24
CA ASP A 329 49.67 47.52 4.33
C ASP A 329 51.19 47.75 4.33
N PHE A 330 52.00 46.79 4.00
CA PHE A 330 53.47 46.91 3.80
C PHE A 330 53.78 47.85 2.61
N ILE A 331 53.21 47.61 1.42
CA ILE A 331 53.45 48.45 0.24
C ILE A 331 53.02 49.91 0.50
N ASN A 332 51.93 50.11 1.27
CA ASN A 332 51.45 51.43 1.62
C ASN A 332 52.20 52.09 2.80
N HIS A 333 53.34 51.50 3.21
CA HIS A 333 54.20 51.97 4.32
C HIS A 333 53.50 52.07 5.69
N LYS A 334 52.40 51.33 5.87
CA LYS A 334 51.68 51.27 7.17
C LYS A 334 52.35 50.30 8.14
N THR A 335 53.04 49.29 7.61
CA THR A 335 53.82 48.29 8.37
C THR A 335 55.21 48.21 7.82
N LYS A 336 56.18 47.80 8.70
CA LYS A 336 57.60 47.64 8.30
C LYS A 336 57.90 46.30 7.63
N ASP A 337 56.94 45.31 7.71
CA ASP A 337 57.12 43.97 7.17
C ASP A 337 55.78 43.41 6.72
N SER A 338 55.80 42.42 5.82
CA SER A 338 54.64 41.70 5.30
C SER A 338 54.70 40.24 5.71
N ALA A 339 53.60 39.74 6.26
CA ALA A 339 53.45 38.34 6.57
C ALA A 339 53.31 37.49 5.30
N MET A 340 54.01 36.37 5.24
CA MET A 340 53.83 35.35 4.20
C MET A 340 52.51 34.64 4.39
N ILE A 341 51.89 34.18 3.28
CA ILE A 341 50.68 33.42 3.28
C ILE A 341 51.03 31.94 3.63
N ASP A 342 50.62 31.50 4.82
CA ASP A 342 50.79 30.09 5.22
C ASP A 342 49.55 29.26 4.82
N VAL A 343 49.59 28.70 3.61
CA VAL A 343 48.56 27.75 3.09
C VAL A 343 49.30 26.48 2.67
N LYS A 344 49.13 25.43 3.47
CA LYS A 344 49.70 24.08 3.23
C LYS A 344 48.66 23.22 2.49
N SER A 345 48.36 23.59 1.26
CA SER A 345 47.46 22.81 0.39
C SER A 345 48.12 22.55 -0.94
N ASN A 346 47.84 21.40 -1.54
CA ASN A 346 48.34 21.02 -2.87
C ASN A 346 47.34 21.30 -3.99
N ASP A 347 46.28 22.04 -3.69
CA ASP A 347 45.23 22.45 -4.60
C ASP A 347 45.48 23.87 -5.17
N GLU A 348 44.48 24.42 -5.83
CA GLU A 348 44.52 25.76 -6.43
C GLU A 348 44.84 26.85 -5.42
N PHE A 349 44.43 26.70 -4.16
CA PHE A 349 44.74 27.66 -3.09
C PHE A 349 46.23 27.64 -2.72
N GLY A 350 46.83 26.47 -2.69
CA GLY A 350 48.28 26.32 -2.46
C GLY A 350 49.10 26.94 -3.59
N ILE A 351 48.66 26.72 -4.85
CA ILE A 351 49.33 27.33 -6.03
C ILE A 351 49.22 28.85 -5.97
N ILE A 352 48.02 29.41 -5.66
CA ILE A 352 47.82 30.84 -5.53
C ILE A 352 48.66 31.43 -4.40
N ALA A 353 48.65 30.80 -3.23
CA ALA A 353 49.46 31.24 -2.08
C ALA A 353 50.94 31.29 -2.42
N LYS A 354 51.50 30.28 -3.10
CA LYS A 354 52.89 30.24 -3.55
C LYS A 354 53.20 31.37 -4.53
N ALA A 355 52.39 31.55 -5.55
CA ALA A 355 52.54 32.63 -6.54
C ALA A 355 52.52 34.02 -5.88
N ILE A 356 51.62 34.22 -4.93
CA ILE A 356 51.55 35.48 -4.18
C ILE A 356 52.78 35.66 -3.30
N ASN A 357 53.25 34.62 -2.57
CA ASN A 357 54.44 34.71 -1.72
C ASN A 357 55.71 35.01 -2.53
N GLU A 358 55.85 34.41 -3.73
CA GLU A 358 56.95 34.72 -4.65
C GLU A 358 56.91 36.21 -5.06
N ASN A 359 55.75 36.76 -5.35
CA ASN A 359 55.61 38.18 -5.68
C ASN A 359 55.85 39.06 -4.45
N ILE A 360 55.37 38.71 -3.26
CA ILE A 360 55.65 39.40 -2.00
C ILE A 360 57.16 39.49 -1.80
N THR A 361 57.89 38.36 -1.95
CA THR A 361 59.32 38.30 -1.77
C THR A 361 60.05 39.18 -2.79
N LYS A 362 59.70 39.09 -4.08
CA LYS A 362 60.31 39.97 -5.12
C LYS A 362 60.10 41.44 -4.84
N THR A 363 58.85 41.84 -4.48
CA THR A 363 58.51 43.22 -4.19
C THR A 363 59.22 43.72 -2.93
N LYS A 364 59.29 42.90 -1.86
CA LYS A 364 60.02 43.24 -0.63
C LYS A 364 61.50 43.48 -0.91
N ASN A 365 62.15 42.58 -1.66
CA ASN A 365 63.55 42.74 -2.04
C ASN A 365 63.82 43.99 -2.90
N ALA A 366 62.87 44.26 -3.83
CA ALA A 366 63.00 45.49 -4.67
C ALA A 366 62.87 46.74 -3.82
N LEU A 367 61.89 46.83 -2.93
CA LEU A 367 61.72 47.99 -2.04
C LEU A 367 62.89 48.16 -1.07
N GLU A 368 63.48 47.07 -0.60
CA GLU A 368 64.67 47.14 0.26
C GLU A 368 65.91 47.62 -0.49
N GLN A 369 66.08 47.18 -1.77
CA GLN A 369 67.13 47.71 -2.64
C GLN A 369 66.94 49.20 -2.91
N ASP A 370 65.70 49.62 -3.18
CA ASP A 370 65.41 51.06 -3.42
C ASP A 370 65.64 51.91 -2.18
N ALA A 371 65.24 51.42 -0.98
CA ALA A 371 65.49 52.08 0.28
C ALA A 371 66.99 52.25 0.57
N LYS A 372 67.80 51.21 0.37
CA LYS A 372 69.27 51.28 0.52
C LYS A 372 69.89 52.27 -0.44
N ALA A 373 69.44 52.32 -1.71
CA ALA A 373 69.94 53.24 -2.68
C ALA A 373 69.59 54.71 -2.32
N VAL A 374 68.40 54.98 -1.83
CA VAL A 374 68.00 56.28 -1.34
C VAL A 374 68.82 56.68 -0.11
N GLU A 375 69.04 55.79 0.87
CA GLU A 375 69.82 56.05 2.09
C GLU A 375 71.23 56.38 1.73
N GLN A 376 71.84 55.53 0.87
CA GLN A 376 73.25 55.78 0.39
C GLN A 376 73.33 57.11 -0.42
N SER A 377 72.32 57.44 -1.20
CA SER A 377 72.26 58.71 -1.94
C SER A 377 72.31 59.91 -1.00
N VAL A 378 71.51 59.87 0.10
CA VAL A 378 71.54 60.94 1.13
C VAL A 378 72.91 61.04 1.83
N GLU A 379 73.49 59.86 2.15
CA GLU A 379 74.84 59.77 2.78
C GLU A 379 75.92 60.32 1.86
N THR A 380 75.94 59.88 0.58
CA THR A 380 76.90 60.34 -0.45
C THR A 380 76.76 61.85 -0.63
N VAL A 381 75.63 62.44 -0.70
CA VAL A 381 75.42 63.92 -0.81
C VAL A 381 76.00 64.64 0.41
N ARG A 382 75.84 64.11 1.62
CA ARG A 382 76.40 64.65 2.85
C ARG A 382 77.96 64.61 2.86
N GLU A 383 78.53 63.47 2.39
CA GLU A 383 79.96 63.32 2.23
C GLU A 383 80.52 64.38 1.25
N VAL A 384 79.83 64.58 0.14
CA VAL A 384 80.26 65.58 -0.86
C VAL A 384 80.22 66.98 -0.29
N GLU A 385 79.08 67.32 0.44
CA GLU A 385 78.96 68.58 1.18
C GLU A 385 80.12 68.78 2.19
N GLY A 386 80.64 67.68 2.81
CA GLY A 386 81.80 67.65 3.72
C GLY A 386 83.14 67.67 3.03
N GLY A 387 83.21 67.79 1.71
CA GLY A 387 84.44 67.90 0.92
C GLY A 387 85.00 66.65 0.27
N ASN A 388 84.34 65.49 0.42
CA ASN A 388 84.72 64.26 -0.22
C ASN A 388 84.13 64.11 -1.64
N LEU A 389 84.73 64.78 -2.65
CA LEU A 389 84.23 64.82 -4.04
C LEU A 389 84.41 63.48 -4.76
N ALA A 390 85.06 62.43 -4.15
CA ALA A 390 85.23 61.09 -4.70
C ALA A 390 84.08 60.13 -4.28
N ALA A 391 83.19 60.56 -3.38
CA ALA A 391 82.10 59.69 -2.96
C ALA A 391 81.12 59.39 -4.14
N ARG A 392 80.65 58.14 -4.24
CA ARG A 392 79.73 57.71 -5.30
C ARG A 392 78.63 56.79 -4.74
N ILE A 393 77.47 56.83 -5.31
CA ILE A 393 76.38 55.94 -4.99
C ILE A 393 76.62 54.59 -5.69
N THR A 394 76.89 53.57 -4.92
CA THR A 394 77.18 52.21 -5.44
C THR A 394 75.98 51.28 -5.36
N ALA A 395 75.02 51.55 -4.47
CA ALA A 395 73.84 50.78 -4.35
C ALA A 395 73.01 50.79 -5.64
N MET A 396 72.43 49.64 -5.99
CA MET A 396 71.72 49.42 -7.21
C MET A 396 70.19 49.34 -6.87
N PRO A 397 69.47 50.39 -7.15
CA PRO A 397 67.98 50.36 -6.94
C PRO A 397 67.29 49.45 -7.97
N ALA A 398 66.20 48.88 -7.60
CA ALA A 398 65.36 48.07 -8.47
C ALA A 398 64.40 48.94 -9.34
N HIS A 399 64.03 50.11 -8.82
CA HIS A 399 63.12 51.03 -9.54
C HIS A 399 63.88 51.79 -10.63
N PRO A 400 63.42 51.72 -11.92
CA PRO A 400 64.15 52.32 -13.03
C PRO A 400 64.45 53.83 -12.86
N GLN A 401 63.48 54.57 -12.33
CA GLN A 401 63.64 56.02 -12.09
C GLN A 401 64.65 56.36 -11.00
N LEU A 402 64.79 55.50 -9.96
CA LEU A 402 65.87 55.65 -8.96
C LEU A 402 67.24 55.29 -9.51
N LEU A 403 67.29 54.33 -10.45
CA LEU A 403 68.53 54.02 -11.15
C LEU A 403 68.97 55.19 -12.03
N GLU A 404 68.00 55.80 -12.75
CA GLU A 404 68.29 57.01 -13.54
C GLU A 404 68.78 58.16 -12.66
N LEU A 405 68.09 58.42 -11.53
CA LEU A 405 68.47 59.41 -10.54
C LEU A 405 69.87 59.17 -10.01
N LYS A 406 70.20 57.91 -9.62
CA LYS A 406 71.54 57.53 -9.18
C LYS A 406 72.61 57.86 -10.24
N ASN A 407 72.38 57.55 -11.51
CA ASN A 407 73.33 57.82 -12.58
C ASN A 407 73.57 59.33 -12.77
N TYR A 408 72.51 60.13 -12.79
CA TYR A 408 72.62 61.57 -12.86
C TYR A 408 73.31 62.18 -11.68
N LEU A 409 73.03 61.71 -10.42
CA LEU A 409 73.77 62.18 -9.24
C LEU A 409 75.25 61.84 -9.31
N ASN A 410 75.62 60.62 -9.75
CA ASN A 410 77.03 60.21 -9.90
C ASN A 410 77.77 60.95 -11.03
N GLU A 411 77.03 61.45 -12.07
CA GLU A 411 77.59 62.31 -13.14
C GLU A 411 77.80 63.77 -12.67
N MET A 412 76.98 64.25 -11.78
CA MET A 412 77.06 65.58 -11.21
C MET A 412 78.15 65.73 -10.15
N LEU A 413 78.48 64.63 -9.43
CA LEU A 413 79.50 64.59 -8.41
C LEU A 413 80.89 64.30 -9.03
#